data_fd7de5428c7aa6c2779bd8753ae58b81
#
_entry.id   fd7de5428c7aa6c2779bd8753ae58b81
#
_cell.length_a   1.000
_cell.length_b   1.000
_cell.length_c   1.000
_cell.angle_alpha   90.00
_cell.angle_beta   90.00
_cell.angle_gamma   90.00
#
_symmetry.space_group_name_H-M   'P 1'
#
loop_
_entity.id
_entity.type
_entity.pdbx_description
1 polymer ?
#
loop_
_entity_poly.entity_id
_entity_poly.type
_entity_poly.pdbx_seq_one_letter_code
_entity_poly.pdbx_strand_id
1 'polypeptide(L)'
;MKVDSIGFGAGVVDRLAEQKYNVCPIDASSAHCARPLDYKNKRSELWFQAADRARAGQLSLARLEQRIRDRLRQQALAPEYKINSQGQREVEPKEKMKKRLKRSPDDMDAVNLAYYESPGLIVTQNPNYQSASERLGLLGLGAPETYARRSNAERRGLYGRS
;
A
#
# COMPACT_ATOMS: atom_id res chain seq x y z
N MET A 1 -3.40 10.39 1.72
CA MET A 1 -3.27 9.42 0.59
C MET A 1 -2.57 8.17 1.10
N LYS A 2 -3.04 6.98 0.74
CA LYS A 2 -2.42 5.70 1.15
C LYS A 2 -1.63 5.14 -0.02
N VAL A 3 -0.42 4.68 0.24
CA VAL A 3 0.51 4.18 -0.79
C VAL A 3 1.15 2.89 -0.28
N ASP A 4 1.21 1.86 -1.13
CA ASP A 4 2.01 0.68 -0.85
C ASP A 4 3.49 1.09 -0.75
N SER A 5 4.12 0.81 0.39
CA SER A 5 5.49 1.22 0.67
C SER A 5 6.54 0.17 0.30
N ILE A 6 6.15 -0.91 -0.39
CA ILE A 6 7.07 -1.99 -0.78
C ILE A 6 7.72 -1.67 -2.13
N GLY A 7 9.02 -1.94 -2.24
CA GLY A 7 9.78 -1.77 -3.48
C GLY A 7 9.74 -0.34 -4.01
N PHE A 8 9.28 -0.14 -5.24
CA PHE A 8 9.17 1.19 -5.85
C PHE A 8 8.24 2.15 -5.10
N GLY A 9 7.28 1.63 -4.34
CA GLY A 9 6.35 2.42 -3.55
C GLY A 9 7.03 3.26 -2.46
N ALA A 10 8.15 2.82 -1.93
CA ALA A 10 8.93 3.60 -0.95
C ALA A 10 9.39 4.94 -1.54
N GLY A 11 9.93 4.94 -2.76
CA GLY A 11 10.34 6.18 -3.44
C GLY A 11 9.16 7.11 -3.77
N VAL A 12 7.98 6.55 -4.04
CA VAL A 12 6.75 7.35 -4.23
C VAL A 12 6.34 8.02 -2.93
N VAL A 13 6.37 7.28 -1.80
CA VAL A 13 6.09 7.82 -0.47
C VAL A 13 7.04 8.97 -0.12
N ASP A 14 8.35 8.77 -0.29
CA ASP A 14 9.35 9.78 0.00
C ASP A 14 9.12 11.04 -0.84
N ARG A 15 8.87 10.87 -2.14
CA ARG A 15 8.63 12.00 -3.05
C ARG A 15 7.37 12.79 -2.70
N LEU A 16 6.30 12.11 -2.32
CA LEU A 16 5.06 12.75 -1.90
C LEU A 16 5.23 13.47 -0.55
N ALA A 17 5.97 12.87 0.38
CA ALA A 17 6.30 13.49 1.67
C ALA A 17 7.16 14.75 1.50
N GLU A 18 8.18 14.73 0.62
CA GLU A 18 8.97 15.91 0.24
C GLU A 18 8.09 17.05 -0.30
N GLN A 19 7.06 16.71 -1.05
CA GLN A 19 6.08 17.67 -1.59
C GLN A 19 5.01 18.07 -0.57
N LYS A 20 5.15 17.64 0.70
CA LYS A 20 4.23 17.94 1.81
C LYS A 20 2.80 17.41 1.63
N TYR A 21 2.63 16.37 0.81
CA TYR A 21 1.35 15.66 0.77
C TYR A 21 1.16 14.82 2.02
N ASN A 22 -0.07 14.71 2.49
CA ASN A 22 -0.42 13.78 3.56
C ASN A 22 -0.41 12.34 3.03
N VAL A 23 0.68 11.61 3.27
CA VAL A 23 0.91 10.25 2.81
C VAL A 23 0.93 9.28 3.96
N CYS A 24 0.22 8.18 3.82
CA CYS A 24 0.23 7.05 4.74
C CYS A 24 0.89 5.86 4.02
N PRO A 25 2.15 5.52 4.33
CA PRO A 25 2.79 4.34 3.80
C PRO A 25 2.19 3.10 4.45
N ILE A 26 1.88 2.11 3.63
CA ILE A 26 1.32 0.82 4.07
C ILE A 26 2.19 -0.30 3.53
N ASP A 27 2.79 -1.06 4.44
CA ASP A 27 3.49 -2.30 4.10
C ASP A 27 2.50 -3.46 4.19
N ALA A 28 1.96 -3.87 3.03
CA ALA A 28 1.03 -4.98 2.94
C ALA A 28 1.67 -6.34 3.27
N SER A 29 3.01 -6.46 3.27
CA SER A 29 3.73 -7.69 3.64
C SER A 29 3.98 -7.81 5.14
N SER A 30 3.75 -6.74 5.91
CA SER A 30 4.01 -6.69 7.34
C SER A 30 3.27 -7.80 8.09
N ALA A 31 3.99 -8.47 8.99
CA ALA A 31 3.39 -9.38 9.96
C ALA A 31 2.52 -8.62 10.98
N HIS A 32 2.80 -7.33 11.20
CA HIS A 32 2.06 -6.50 12.14
C HIS A 32 0.81 -5.90 11.47
N CYS A 33 -0.31 -6.01 12.16
CA CYS A 33 -1.59 -5.40 11.78
C CYS A 33 -2.17 -4.61 12.96
N ALA A 34 -3.15 -3.77 12.70
CA ALA A 34 -3.76 -2.94 13.74
C ALA A 34 -4.66 -3.77 14.68
N ARG A 35 -5.17 -4.90 14.19
CA ARG A 35 -6.06 -5.80 14.95
C ARG A 35 -5.49 -7.21 14.99
N PRO A 36 -4.41 -7.45 15.77
CA PRO A 36 -3.70 -8.72 15.78
C PRO A 36 -4.49 -9.88 16.40
N LEU A 37 -5.57 -9.63 17.12
CA LEU A 37 -6.47 -10.67 17.62
C LEU A 37 -7.39 -11.21 16.51
N ASP A 38 -7.71 -10.40 15.51
CA ASP A 38 -8.64 -10.77 14.44
C ASP A 38 -7.92 -11.28 13.19
N TYR A 39 -6.72 -10.73 12.90
CA TYR A 39 -6.01 -10.94 11.64
C TYR A 39 -4.58 -11.41 11.85
N LYS A 40 -4.14 -12.35 11.05
CA LYS A 40 -2.79 -12.92 11.10
C LYS A 40 -1.70 -11.90 10.74
N ASN A 41 -1.98 -11.01 9.79
CA ASN A 41 -1.02 -10.05 9.23
C ASN A 41 -1.75 -8.89 8.54
N LYS A 42 -0.98 -7.88 8.10
CA LYS A 42 -1.49 -6.69 7.41
C LYS A 42 -2.28 -7.03 6.14
N ARG A 43 -1.80 -7.98 5.34
CA ARG A 43 -2.52 -8.42 4.14
C ARG A 43 -3.93 -8.92 4.48
N SER A 44 -4.06 -9.77 5.49
CA SER A 44 -5.35 -10.28 5.92
C SER A 44 -6.27 -9.17 6.40
N GLU A 45 -5.74 -8.24 7.20
CA GLU A 45 -6.48 -7.08 7.67
C GLU A 45 -7.03 -6.23 6.52
N LEU A 46 -6.20 -5.91 5.52
CA LEU A 46 -6.59 -5.13 4.34
C LEU A 46 -7.74 -5.78 3.57
N TRP A 47 -7.62 -7.08 3.27
CA TRP A 47 -8.64 -7.83 2.53
C TRP A 47 -9.96 -7.93 3.27
N PHE A 48 -9.92 -8.21 4.57
CA PHE A 48 -11.15 -8.34 5.36
C PHE A 48 -11.82 -7.00 5.63
N GLN A 49 -11.08 -5.92 5.85
CA GLN A 49 -11.67 -4.59 5.98
C GLN A 49 -12.41 -4.17 4.69
N ALA A 50 -11.83 -4.39 3.52
CA ALA A 50 -12.52 -4.10 2.25
C ALA A 50 -13.78 -4.96 2.08
N ALA A 51 -13.71 -6.25 2.43
CA ALA A 51 -14.87 -7.16 2.37
C ALA A 51 -15.98 -6.73 3.35
N ASP A 52 -15.63 -6.34 4.56
CA ASP A 52 -16.60 -5.90 5.58
C ASP A 52 -17.29 -4.60 5.16
N ARG A 53 -16.55 -3.65 4.55
CA ARG A 53 -17.12 -2.43 3.95
C ARG A 53 -18.04 -2.73 2.78
N ALA A 54 -17.67 -3.68 1.93
CA ALA A 54 -18.54 -4.11 0.83
C ALA A 54 -19.86 -4.68 1.34
N ARG A 55 -19.83 -5.54 2.39
CA ARG A 55 -21.02 -6.09 3.05
C ARG A 55 -21.90 -5.02 3.69
N ALA A 56 -21.26 -3.99 4.26
CA ALA A 56 -21.96 -2.85 4.87
C ALA A 56 -22.51 -1.84 3.84
N GLY A 57 -22.33 -2.08 2.52
CA GLY A 57 -22.72 -1.14 1.48
C GLY A 57 -21.89 0.15 1.41
N GLN A 58 -20.75 0.17 2.10
CA GLN A 58 -19.85 1.34 2.18
C GLN A 58 -18.80 1.37 1.06
N LEU A 59 -18.77 0.35 0.20
CA LEU A 59 -17.88 0.28 -0.95
C LEU A 59 -18.71 0.34 -2.22
N SER A 60 -18.57 1.43 -2.98
CA SER A 60 -19.25 1.60 -4.27
C SER A 60 -18.23 1.66 -5.41
N LEU A 61 -18.44 0.80 -6.39
CA LEU A 61 -17.66 0.74 -7.63
C LEU A 61 -18.50 1.20 -8.84
N ALA A 62 -19.69 1.78 -8.60
CA ALA A 62 -20.66 2.11 -9.64
C ALA A 62 -20.15 3.08 -10.69
N ARG A 63 -19.22 3.99 -10.31
CA ARG A 63 -18.65 5.00 -11.22
C ARG A 63 -17.52 4.48 -12.10
N LEU A 64 -17.06 3.24 -11.87
CA LEU A 64 -16.02 2.63 -12.69
C LEU A 64 -16.62 2.05 -13.97
N GLU A 65 -15.83 2.00 -15.02
CA GLU A 65 -16.17 1.33 -16.27
C GLU A 65 -16.49 -0.16 -16.03
N GLN A 66 -17.39 -0.73 -16.82
CA GLN A 66 -17.81 -2.13 -16.69
C GLN A 66 -16.63 -3.09 -16.69
N ARG A 67 -15.67 -2.89 -17.62
CA ARG A 67 -14.46 -3.72 -17.74
C ARG A 67 -13.64 -3.74 -16.45
N ILE A 68 -13.52 -2.60 -15.76
CA ILE A 68 -12.78 -2.49 -14.49
C ILE A 68 -13.56 -3.20 -13.38
N ARG A 69 -14.87 -3.03 -13.33
CA ARG A 69 -15.74 -3.71 -12.35
C ARG A 69 -15.66 -5.22 -12.47
N ASP A 70 -15.64 -5.75 -13.69
CA ASP A 70 -15.57 -7.19 -13.93
C ASP A 70 -14.21 -7.76 -13.48
N ARG A 71 -13.11 -7.05 -13.75
CA ARG A 71 -11.79 -7.42 -13.22
C ARG A 71 -11.75 -7.39 -11.71
N LEU A 72 -12.25 -6.33 -11.08
CA LEU A 72 -12.31 -6.22 -9.63
C LEU A 72 -13.14 -7.34 -9.01
N ARG A 73 -14.29 -7.67 -9.63
CA ARG A 73 -15.11 -8.80 -9.17
C ARG A 73 -14.34 -10.12 -9.19
N GLN A 74 -13.64 -10.42 -10.27
CA GLN A 74 -12.80 -11.62 -10.37
C GLN A 74 -11.71 -11.64 -9.30
N GLN A 75 -11.03 -10.51 -9.09
CA GLN A 75 -9.96 -10.41 -8.11
C GLN A 75 -10.50 -10.47 -6.66
N ALA A 76 -11.66 -9.88 -6.39
CA ALA A 76 -12.27 -9.88 -5.06
C ALA A 76 -12.76 -11.27 -4.63
N LEU A 77 -13.22 -12.10 -5.59
CA LEU A 77 -13.71 -13.45 -5.32
C LEU A 77 -12.62 -14.53 -5.33
N ALA A 78 -11.39 -14.16 -5.72
CA ALA A 78 -10.32 -15.12 -5.85
C ALA A 78 -9.67 -15.54 -4.53
N PRO A 79 -9.52 -14.68 -3.49
CA PRO A 79 -8.78 -15.07 -2.29
C PRO A 79 -9.42 -16.23 -1.53
N GLU A 80 -8.58 -17.18 -1.16
CA GLU A 80 -8.92 -18.18 -0.15
C GLU A 80 -8.42 -17.71 1.21
N TYR A 81 -9.12 -18.08 2.27
CA TYR A 81 -8.71 -17.79 3.63
C TYR A 81 -8.98 -18.98 4.55
N LYS A 82 -8.31 -18.98 5.68
CA LYS A 82 -8.52 -19.92 6.78
C LYS A 82 -8.58 -19.17 8.10
N ILE A 83 -9.13 -19.83 9.11
CA ILE A 83 -8.97 -19.42 10.51
C ILE A 83 -7.84 -20.28 11.07
N ASN A 84 -6.80 -19.65 11.60
CA ASN A 84 -5.67 -20.35 12.18
C ASN A 84 -5.99 -20.85 13.60
N SER A 85 -5.03 -21.56 14.23
CA SER A 85 -5.19 -22.12 15.58
C SER A 85 -5.38 -21.06 16.68
N GLN A 86 -5.06 -19.80 16.38
CA GLN A 86 -5.25 -18.67 17.29
C GLN A 86 -6.57 -17.93 17.08
N GLY A 87 -7.42 -18.44 16.20
CA GLY A 87 -8.71 -17.80 15.85
C GLY A 87 -8.59 -16.62 14.87
N GLN A 88 -7.39 -16.32 14.39
CA GLN A 88 -7.16 -15.21 13.45
C GLN A 88 -7.53 -15.61 12.03
N ARG A 89 -8.09 -14.66 11.29
CA ARG A 89 -8.32 -14.78 9.84
C ARG A 89 -7.00 -14.62 9.09
N GLU A 90 -6.70 -15.56 8.21
CA GLU A 90 -5.48 -15.58 7.40
C GLU A 90 -5.82 -15.76 5.93
N VAL A 91 -5.60 -14.71 5.12
CA VAL A 91 -5.71 -14.75 3.67
C VAL A 91 -4.47 -15.43 3.09
N GLU A 92 -4.64 -16.24 2.08
CA GLU A 92 -3.56 -16.95 1.40
C GLU A 92 -2.44 -16.01 0.90
N PRO A 93 -1.20 -16.50 0.77
CA PRO A 93 -0.10 -15.74 0.22
C PRO A 93 -0.39 -15.24 -1.21
N LYS A 94 0.07 -14.02 -1.53
CA LYS A 94 -0.14 -13.39 -2.86
C LYS A 94 0.32 -14.28 -4.01
N GLU A 95 1.41 -15.00 -3.83
CA GLU A 95 1.97 -15.89 -4.86
C GLU A 95 1.06 -17.10 -5.16
N LYS A 96 0.39 -17.64 -4.15
CA LYS A 96 -0.60 -18.72 -4.36
C LYS A 96 -1.78 -18.21 -5.17
N MET A 97 -2.29 -17.02 -4.82
CA MET A 97 -3.38 -16.37 -5.54
C MET A 97 -2.99 -16.04 -6.98
N LYS A 98 -1.79 -15.50 -7.22
CA LYS A 98 -1.28 -15.20 -8.57
C LYS A 98 -1.24 -16.44 -9.47
N LYS A 99 -0.79 -17.57 -8.94
CA LYS A 99 -0.77 -18.84 -9.69
C LYS A 99 -2.17 -19.25 -10.16
N ARG A 100 -3.20 -19.06 -9.33
CA ARG A 100 -4.59 -19.39 -9.63
C ARG A 100 -5.23 -18.39 -10.58
N LEU A 101 -5.03 -17.09 -10.36
CA LEU A 101 -5.53 -16.01 -11.22
C LEU A 101 -4.75 -15.85 -12.53
N LYS A 102 -3.55 -16.43 -12.63
CA LYS A 102 -2.58 -16.21 -13.71
C LYS A 102 -2.18 -14.73 -13.89
N ARG A 103 -2.40 -13.90 -12.90
CA ARG A 103 -2.06 -12.47 -12.84
C ARG A 103 -2.07 -11.96 -11.40
N SER A 104 -1.48 -10.78 -11.17
CA SER A 104 -1.54 -10.10 -9.87
C SER A 104 -2.93 -9.48 -9.62
N PRO A 105 -3.44 -9.47 -8.38
CA PRO A 105 -4.69 -8.82 -8.01
C PRO A 105 -4.53 -7.31 -7.75
N ASP A 106 -3.79 -6.61 -8.62
CA ASP A 106 -3.35 -5.23 -8.37
C ASP A 106 -4.51 -4.23 -8.29
N ASP A 107 -5.58 -4.44 -9.07
CA ASP A 107 -6.77 -3.58 -8.97
C ASP A 107 -7.43 -3.73 -7.58
N MET A 108 -7.51 -4.95 -7.05
CA MET A 108 -8.11 -5.17 -5.73
C MET A 108 -7.15 -4.77 -4.60
N ASP A 109 -5.84 -4.92 -4.77
CA ASP A 109 -4.86 -4.40 -3.82
C ASP A 109 -4.99 -2.86 -3.69
N ALA A 110 -5.23 -2.13 -4.80
CA ALA A 110 -5.49 -0.70 -4.77
C ALA A 110 -6.81 -0.36 -4.04
N VAL A 111 -7.88 -1.14 -4.24
CA VAL A 111 -9.14 -0.98 -3.50
C VAL A 111 -8.93 -1.23 -2.01
N ASN A 112 -8.21 -2.29 -1.65
CA ASN A 112 -7.89 -2.62 -0.27
C ASN A 112 -7.17 -1.46 0.43
N LEU A 113 -6.18 -0.85 -0.23
CA LEU A 113 -5.48 0.33 0.28
C LEU A 113 -6.40 1.55 0.41
N ALA A 114 -7.23 1.81 -0.61
CA ALA A 114 -8.14 2.97 -0.61
C ALA A 114 -9.11 2.93 0.58
N TYR A 115 -9.66 1.76 0.87
CA TYR A 115 -10.66 1.56 1.93
C TYR A 115 -10.09 1.16 3.28
N TYR A 116 -8.78 0.94 3.40
CA TYR A 116 -8.15 0.63 4.67
C TYR A 116 -8.27 1.78 5.67
N GLU A 117 -8.77 1.51 6.86
CA GLU A 117 -8.71 2.45 7.98
C GLU A 117 -7.53 2.10 8.88
N SER A 118 -6.53 2.97 8.83
CA SER A 118 -5.40 2.88 9.75
C SER A 118 -5.76 3.60 11.04
N PRO A 119 -5.81 2.92 12.18
CA PRO A 119 -6.01 3.62 13.46
C PRO A 119 -4.83 4.58 13.70
N GLY A 120 -5.09 5.87 13.63
CA GLY A 120 -4.18 6.90 14.14
C GLY A 120 -3.01 7.32 13.25
N LEU A 121 -2.95 6.96 11.96
CA LEU A 121 -1.83 7.33 11.10
C LEU A 121 -2.11 8.58 10.25
N ILE A 122 -1.81 9.74 10.80
CA ILE A 122 -1.47 10.95 10.03
C ILE A 122 0.06 10.98 9.94
N VAL A 123 0.63 10.47 8.87
CA VAL A 123 2.06 10.15 8.79
C VAL A 123 2.96 11.34 8.46
N THR A 124 2.45 12.38 7.81
CA THR A 124 3.27 13.55 7.45
C THR A 124 3.66 14.42 8.65
N GLN A 125 3.09 14.16 9.82
CA GLN A 125 3.46 14.83 11.07
C GLN A 125 4.10 13.87 12.08
N ASN A 126 4.47 12.66 11.69
CA ASN A 126 5.21 11.78 12.58
C ASN A 126 6.67 12.23 12.63
N PRO A 127 7.14 12.84 13.75
CA PRO A 127 8.52 13.29 13.88
C PRO A 127 9.54 12.14 13.81
N ASN A 128 9.08 10.90 13.95
CA ASN A 128 9.91 9.69 13.88
C ASN A 128 9.84 9.00 12.50
N TYR A 129 9.17 9.60 11.50
CA TYR A 129 9.19 9.03 10.16
C TYR A 129 10.57 9.23 9.54
N GLN A 130 11.24 8.11 9.30
CA GLN A 130 12.50 8.08 8.56
C GLN A 130 12.23 7.60 7.13
N SER A 131 12.70 8.37 6.16
CA SER A 131 12.65 7.97 4.75
C SER A 131 13.45 6.69 4.50
N ALA A 132 13.20 6.01 3.37
CA ALA A 132 13.97 4.82 3.02
C ALA A 132 15.46 5.13 2.90
N SER A 133 15.83 6.32 2.41
CA SER A 133 17.22 6.79 2.30
C SER A 133 17.86 7.00 3.67
N GLU A 134 17.13 7.57 4.63
CA GLU A 134 17.62 7.74 6.01
C GLU A 134 17.83 6.41 6.71
N ARG A 135 16.90 5.46 6.55
CA ARG A 135 17.04 4.10 7.11
C ARG A 135 18.23 3.35 6.54
N LEU A 136 18.50 3.48 5.23
CA LEU A 136 19.67 2.89 4.58
C LEU A 136 20.96 3.53 5.06
N GLY A 137 20.97 4.85 5.27
CA GLY A 137 22.11 5.58 5.86
C GLY A 137 22.45 5.11 7.27
N LEU A 138 21.46 4.87 8.13
CA LEU A 138 21.64 4.34 9.49
C LEU A 138 22.20 2.91 9.51
N LEU A 139 21.94 2.11 8.46
CA LEU A 139 22.47 0.76 8.29
C LEU A 139 23.86 0.74 7.65
N GLY A 140 24.49 1.91 7.37
CA GLY A 140 25.78 2.00 6.68
C GLY A 140 25.73 1.55 5.20
N LEU A 141 24.54 1.29 4.69
CA LEU A 141 24.29 1.00 3.29
C LEU A 141 24.06 2.33 2.59
N GLY A 142 25.10 2.89 1.95
CA GLY A 142 24.97 4.15 1.19
C GLY A 142 23.73 4.12 0.28
N ALA A 143 23.01 5.24 0.18
CA ALA A 143 21.89 5.37 -0.75
C ALA A 143 22.39 5.02 -2.16
N PRO A 144 21.67 4.18 -2.93
CA PRO A 144 22.05 3.91 -4.31
C PRO A 144 22.17 5.23 -5.06
N GLU A 145 23.26 5.43 -5.82
CA GLU A 145 23.55 6.66 -6.56
C GLU A 145 22.41 7.14 -7.48
N THR A 146 21.52 6.24 -7.87
CA THR A 146 20.31 6.53 -8.64
C THR A 146 19.31 7.44 -7.94
N TYR A 147 19.45 7.67 -6.63
CA TYR A 147 18.63 8.60 -5.83
C TYR A 147 19.37 9.88 -5.44
N ALA A 148 20.57 10.11 -6.00
CA ALA A 148 21.27 11.37 -5.82
C ALA A 148 20.37 12.52 -6.28
N ARG A 149 20.01 13.40 -5.37
CA ARG A 149 19.20 14.60 -5.56
C ARG A 149 19.74 15.40 -6.73
N ARG A 150 18.99 15.50 -7.83
CA ARG A 150 19.11 16.67 -8.68
C ARG A 150 18.66 17.85 -7.85
N SER A 151 19.59 18.69 -7.45
CA SER A 151 19.32 19.87 -6.63
C SER A 151 18.29 20.76 -7.32
N ASN A 152 17.46 21.48 -6.53
CA ASN A 152 16.49 22.44 -7.06
C ASN A 152 17.12 23.55 -7.94
N ALA A 153 18.45 23.72 -7.90
CA ALA A 153 19.18 24.64 -8.76
C ALA A 153 19.22 24.17 -10.23
N GLU A 154 19.35 22.87 -10.49
CA GLU A 154 19.38 22.34 -11.87
C GLU A 154 17.99 22.40 -12.56
N ARG A 155 16.90 22.37 -11.79
CA ARG A 155 15.55 22.47 -12.34
C ARG A 155 15.16 23.88 -12.77
N ARG A 156 15.75 24.92 -12.19
CA ARG A 156 15.48 26.32 -12.58
C ARG A 156 16.14 26.71 -13.91
N GLY A 157 17.16 25.96 -14.34
CA GLY A 157 17.86 26.19 -15.61
C GLY A 157 17.12 25.67 -16.85
N LEU A 158 16.15 24.78 -16.71
CA LEU A 158 15.44 24.13 -17.83
C LEU A 158 14.15 24.83 -18.29
N TYR A 159 13.64 25.82 -17.53
CA TYR A 159 12.41 26.56 -17.86
C TYR A 159 12.59 28.08 -17.99
N GLY A 160 13.79 28.53 -18.15
CA GLY A 160 14.06 29.96 -18.29
C GLY A 160 14.76 30.30 -19.60
N ARG A 161 14.06 30.22 -20.73
CA ARG A 161 14.30 30.99 -21.97
C ARG A 161 13.17 30.76 -22.97
N SER A 162 12.24 31.65 -22.98
CA SER A 162 11.60 32.21 -24.17
C SER A 162 10.88 33.48 -23.79
#